data_592a19a0f751403fa6f0cb0c23d6d64d
#
_entry.id   592a19a0f751403fa6f0cb0c23d6d64d
#
_cell.length_a   1.000
_cell.length_b   1.000
_cell.length_c   1.000
_cell.angle_alpha   90.00
_cell.angle_beta   90.00
_cell.angle_gamma   90.00
#
_symmetry.space_group_name_H-M   'P 1'
#
loop_
_entity.id
_entity.type
_entity.pdbx_description
1 polymer ?
#
loop_
_entity_poly.entity_id
_entity_poly.type
_entity_poly.pdbx_seq_one_letter_code
_entity_poly.pdbx_strand_id
1 'polypeptide(L)'
;LPRHWEWLKSQPGGASVAIRKLVDEARRATEAADAARRARDATYRFMAAIAGDQPWYEEALRALYSNRRDDFEERIRFWPADVRGHALRLAAPAWVGDANDREAGR
;
A
#
# COMPACT_ATOMS: atom_id res chain seq x y z
N LEU A 1 -32.23 2.72 5.99
CA LEU A 1 -33.24 1.68 6.13
C LEU A 1 -33.39 1.25 7.58
N PRO A 2 -34.59 0.85 8.02
CA PRO A 2 -34.82 0.48 9.43
C PRO A 2 -33.85 -0.57 9.98
N ARG A 3 -33.54 -1.62 9.22
CA ARG A 3 -32.65 -2.68 9.69
C ARG A 3 -31.21 -2.18 9.83
N HIS A 4 -30.76 -1.23 9.00
CA HIS A 4 -29.44 -0.62 9.15
C HIS A 4 -29.36 0.20 10.42
N TRP A 5 -30.41 0.94 10.70
CA TRP A 5 -30.50 1.74 11.90
C TRP A 5 -30.52 0.87 13.15
N GLU A 6 -31.28 -0.23 13.13
CA GLU A 6 -31.33 -1.17 14.24
C GLU A 6 -29.97 -1.82 14.50
N TRP A 7 -29.27 -2.19 13.42
CA TRP A 7 -27.91 -2.73 13.53
C TRP A 7 -26.99 -1.73 14.22
N LEU A 8 -27.02 -0.46 13.81
CA LEU A 8 -26.20 0.59 14.41
C LEU A 8 -26.52 0.77 15.90
N LYS A 9 -27.80 0.74 16.24
CA LYS A 9 -28.23 0.89 17.63
C LYS A 9 -27.80 -0.27 18.50
N SER A 10 -27.68 -1.46 17.94
CA SER A 10 -27.27 -2.66 18.65
C SER A 10 -25.76 -2.74 18.90
N GLN A 11 -24.97 -1.90 18.27
CA GLN A 11 -23.51 -1.92 18.43
C GLN A 11 -23.11 -1.40 19.82
N PRO A 12 -21.98 -1.87 20.39
CA PRO A 12 -21.50 -1.36 21.68
C PRO A 12 -21.31 0.15 21.63
N GLY A 13 -21.90 0.86 22.59
CA GLY A 13 -21.87 2.32 22.66
C GLY A 13 -22.98 3.01 21.87
N GLY A 14 -23.82 2.24 21.14
CA GLY A 14 -24.97 2.78 20.40
C GLY A 14 -24.63 3.30 19.01
N ALA A 15 -25.62 3.88 18.34
CA ALA A 15 -25.54 4.32 16.96
C ALA A 15 -24.48 5.40 16.74
N SER A 16 -24.39 6.39 17.64
CA SER A 16 -23.43 7.50 17.48
C SER A 16 -21.99 7.03 17.51
N VAL A 17 -21.67 6.11 18.42
CA VAL A 17 -20.32 5.56 18.54
C VAL A 17 -20.02 4.67 17.34
N ALA A 18 -20.99 3.87 16.89
CA ALA A 18 -20.80 3.00 15.72
C ALA A 18 -20.54 3.83 14.45
N ILE A 19 -21.29 4.90 14.25
CA ILE A 19 -21.08 5.79 13.09
C ILE A 19 -19.71 6.44 13.16
N ARG A 20 -19.30 6.91 14.32
CA ARG A 20 -17.98 7.53 14.49
C ARG A 20 -16.85 6.55 14.15
N LYS A 21 -16.96 5.32 14.62
CA LYS A 21 -15.98 4.27 14.31
C LYS A 21 -15.91 4.01 12.81
N LEU A 22 -17.05 3.91 12.14
CA LEU A 22 -17.11 3.68 10.70
C LEU A 22 -16.46 4.82 9.92
N VAL A 23 -16.73 6.07 10.32
CA VAL A 23 -16.14 7.26 9.69
C VAL A 23 -14.62 7.25 9.88
N ASP A 24 -14.16 6.96 11.10
CA ASP A 24 -12.73 6.94 11.40
C ASP A 24 -12.01 5.84 10.60
N GLU A 25 -12.63 4.66 10.49
CA GLU A 25 -12.08 3.57 9.69
C GLU A 25 -11.99 3.92 8.21
N ALA A 26 -13.04 4.55 7.67
CA ALA A 26 -13.06 5.00 6.28
C ALA A 26 -11.98 6.04 6.02
N ARG A 27 -11.80 6.98 6.95
CA ARG A 27 -10.77 8.01 6.85
C ARG A 27 -9.37 7.40 6.84
N ARG A 28 -9.11 6.47 7.77
CA ARG A 28 -7.81 5.79 7.82
C ARG A 28 -7.52 5.00 6.55
N ALA A 29 -8.54 4.31 6.02
CA ALA A 29 -8.40 3.55 4.77
C ALA A 29 -8.06 4.48 3.60
N THR A 30 -8.72 5.63 3.51
CA THR A 30 -8.46 6.62 2.46
C THR A 30 -7.05 7.19 2.58
N GLU A 31 -6.63 7.54 3.79
CA GLU A 31 -5.29 8.06 4.04
C GLU A 31 -4.21 7.04 3.65
N ALA A 32 -4.43 5.76 3.99
CA ALA A 32 -3.49 4.70 3.63
C ALA A 32 -3.42 4.51 2.11
N ALA A 33 -4.56 4.54 1.42
CA ALA A 33 -4.59 4.43 -0.04
C ALA A 33 -3.88 5.61 -0.71
N ASP A 34 -4.06 6.82 -0.19
CA ASP A 34 -3.39 8.01 -0.70
C ASP A 34 -1.89 7.95 -0.47
N ALA A 35 -1.46 7.50 0.72
CA ALA A 35 -0.04 7.33 1.02
C ALA A 35 0.60 6.29 0.11
N ALA A 36 -0.10 5.18 -0.15
CA ALA A 36 0.38 4.14 -1.05
C ALA A 36 0.57 4.67 -2.48
N ARG A 37 -0.40 5.45 -2.96
CA ARG A 37 -0.32 6.04 -4.30
C ARG A 37 0.84 7.02 -4.40
N ARG A 38 1.02 7.88 -3.40
CA ARG A 38 2.15 8.83 -3.38
C ARG A 38 3.48 8.09 -3.36
N ALA A 39 3.57 7.00 -2.62
CA ALA A 39 4.80 6.20 -2.54
C ALA A 39 5.12 5.54 -3.88
N ARG A 40 4.12 4.99 -4.57
CA ARG A 40 4.32 4.39 -5.90
C ARG A 40 4.83 5.43 -6.88
N ASP A 41 4.21 6.60 -6.89
CA ASP A 41 4.58 7.67 -7.84
C ASP A 41 5.97 8.22 -7.53
N ALA A 42 6.32 8.38 -6.26
CA ALA A 42 7.66 8.82 -5.86
C ALA A 42 8.72 7.79 -6.26
N THR A 43 8.43 6.51 -6.06
CA THR A 43 9.31 5.41 -6.44
C THR A 43 9.50 5.40 -7.97
N TYR A 44 8.41 5.53 -8.71
CA TYR A 44 8.47 5.60 -10.17
C TYR A 44 9.35 6.76 -10.63
N ARG A 45 9.15 7.97 -10.09
CA ARG A 45 9.95 9.13 -10.48
C ARG A 45 11.44 8.91 -10.20
N PHE A 46 11.77 8.34 -9.07
CA PHE A 46 13.15 8.01 -8.74
C PHE A 46 13.73 6.98 -9.71
N MET A 47 13.00 5.90 -9.94
CA MET A 47 13.44 4.83 -10.84
C MET A 47 13.64 5.34 -12.27
N ALA A 48 12.71 6.15 -12.74
CA ALA A 48 12.80 6.70 -14.11
C ALA A 48 14.02 7.61 -14.27
N ALA A 49 14.35 8.39 -13.23
CA ALA A 49 15.47 9.32 -13.30
C ALA A 49 16.83 8.63 -13.19
N ILE A 50 16.92 7.55 -12.40
CA ILE A 50 18.21 6.98 -11.99
C ILE A 50 18.43 5.57 -12.55
N ALA A 51 17.38 4.78 -12.71
CA ALA A 51 17.49 3.34 -12.93
C ALA A 51 16.90 2.85 -14.27
N GLY A 52 16.59 3.75 -15.17
CA GLY A 52 15.93 3.40 -16.43
C GLY A 52 16.69 2.40 -17.29
N ASP A 53 18.01 2.33 -17.14
CA ASP A 53 18.87 1.41 -17.88
C ASP A 53 19.25 0.16 -17.07
N GLN A 54 18.73 0.03 -15.86
CA GLN A 54 19.03 -1.11 -15.01
C GLN A 54 18.29 -2.37 -15.46
N PRO A 55 18.85 -3.57 -15.18
CA PRO A 55 18.16 -4.80 -15.54
C PRO A 55 16.82 -4.95 -14.87
N TRP A 56 15.85 -5.46 -15.61
CA TRP A 56 14.48 -5.71 -15.13
C TRP A 56 13.70 -4.46 -14.71
N TYR A 57 14.10 -3.28 -15.22
CA TYR A 57 13.45 -2.01 -14.89
C TYR A 57 11.94 -2.05 -15.15
N GLU A 58 11.53 -2.47 -16.35
CA GLU A 58 10.11 -2.47 -16.70
C GLU A 58 9.31 -3.49 -15.88
N GLU A 59 9.89 -4.66 -15.63
CA GLU A 59 9.25 -5.70 -14.81
C GLU A 59 9.11 -5.23 -13.37
N ALA A 60 10.11 -4.54 -12.84
CA ALA A 60 10.04 -3.94 -11.50
C ALA A 60 8.92 -2.91 -11.43
N LEU A 61 8.80 -2.08 -12.45
CA LEU A 61 7.76 -1.06 -12.53
C LEU A 61 6.37 -1.69 -12.55
N ARG A 62 6.18 -2.76 -13.34
CA ARG A 62 4.90 -3.48 -13.35
C ARG A 62 4.57 -4.08 -11.98
N ALA A 63 5.56 -4.66 -11.32
CA ALA A 63 5.37 -5.23 -9.98
C ALA A 63 4.97 -4.14 -8.97
N LEU A 64 5.59 -2.97 -9.06
CA LEU A 64 5.28 -1.83 -8.19
C LEU A 64 3.80 -1.42 -8.33
N TYR A 65 3.32 -1.25 -9.56
CA TYR A 65 1.95 -0.80 -9.80
C TYR A 65 0.92 -1.92 -9.67
N SER A 66 1.36 -3.17 -9.60
CA SER A 66 0.48 -4.33 -9.39
C SER A 66 0.48 -4.82 -7.94
N ASN A 67 1.09 -4.06 -7.02
CA ASN A 67 1.16 -4.41 -5.60
C ASN A 67 1.82 -5.79 -5.36
N ARG A 68 2.84 -6.11 -6.13
CA ARG A 68 3.58 -7.37 -5.99
C ARG A 68 4.95 -7.09 -5.39
N ARG A 69 4.98 -6.96 -4.07
CA ARG A 69 6.19 -6.57 -3.34
C ARG A 69 7.35 -7.53 -3.55
N ASP A 70 7.11 -8.83 -3.39
CA ASP A 70 8.19 -9.81 -3.49
C ASP A 70 8.78 -9.84 -4.90
N ASP A 71 7.94 -9.71 -5.92
CA ASP A 71 8.41 -9.63 -7.30
C ASP A 71 9.22 -8.35 -7.54
N PHE A 72 8.76 -7.23 -7.00
CA PHE A 72 9.49 -5.97 -7.10
C PHE A 72 10.88 -6.09 -6.50
N GLU A 73 10.99 -6.61 -5.28
CA GLU A 73 12.27 -6.79 -4.57
C GLU A 73 13.20 -7.72 -5.34
N GLU A 74 12.64 -8.79 -5.91
CA GLU A 74 13.41 -9.74 -6.72
C GLU A 74 13.95 -9.09 -7.99
N ARG A 75 13.13 -8.29 -8.67
CA ARG A 75 13.51 -7.66 -9.94
C ARG A 75 14.62 -6.64 -9.78
N ILE A 76 14.73 -5.97 -8.63
CA ILE A 76 15.73 -4.94 -8.40
C ILE A 76 16.96 -5.44 -7.65
N ARG A 77 17.04 -6.73 -7.37
CA ARG A 77 18.11 -7.27 -6.50
C ARG A 77 19.52 -7.02 -7.01
N PHE A 78 19.72 -6.92 -8.31
CA PHE A 78 21.03 -6.70 -8.90
C PHE A 78 21.35 -5.25 -9.21
N TRP A 79 20.45 -4.33 -8.84
CA TRP A 79 20.73 -2.90 -9.00
C TRP A 79 21.82 -2.47 -8.02
N PRO A 80 22.55 -1.37 -8.30
CA PRO A 80 23.52 -0.84 -7.34
C PRO A 80 22.88 -0.70 -5.96
N ALA A 81 23.65 -1.04 -4.91
CA ALA A 81 23.10 -1.16 -3.55
C ALA A 81 22.44 0.12 -3.04
N ASP A 82 23.01 1.28 -3.35
CA ASP A 82 22.44 2.57 -2.95
C ASP A 82 21.12 2.86 -3.66
N VAL A 83 21.06 2.59 -4.96
CA VAL A 83 19.86 2.78 -5.78
C VAL A 83 18.75 1.83 -5.29
N ARG A 84 19.10 0.55 -5.12
CA ARG A 84 18.17 -0.46 -4.62
C ARG A 84 17.62 -0.09 -3.26
N GLY A 85 18.51 0.27 -2.34
CA GLY A 85 18.10 0.64 -0.97
C GLY A 85 17.16 1.83 -0.94
N HIS A 86 17.43 2.85 -1.75
CA HIS A 86 16.56 4.02 -1.82
C HIS A 86 15.19 3.68 -2.43
N ALA A 87 15.18 2.87 -3.49
CA ALA A 87 13.93 2.42 -4.10
C ALA A 87 13.08 1.63 -3.10
N LEU A 88 13.69 0.75 -2.32
CA LEU A 88 12.98 -0.03 -1.30
C LEU A 88 12.37 0.87 -0.23
N ARG A 89 13.10 1.89 0.22
CA ARG A 89 12.59 2.84 1.21
C ARG A 89 11.42 3.67 0.67
N LEU A 90 11.55 4.18 -0.56
CA LEU A 90 10.47 4.95 -1.18
C LEU A 90 9.22 4.11 -1.38
N ALA A 91 9.39 2.85 -1.74
CA ALA A 91 8.28 1.96 -2.05
C ALA A 91 7.57 1.41 -0.80
N ALA A 92 8.20 1.48 0.38
CA ALA A 92 7.69 0.81 1.58
C ALA A 92 6.21 1.11 1.88
N PRO A 93 5.71 2.36 1.81
CA PRO A 93 4.29 2.62 2.08
C PRO A 93 3.37 2.24 0.91
N ALA A 94 3.93 1.83 -0.24
CA ALA A 94 3.12 1.50 -1.41
C ALA A 94 2.40 0.15 -1.29
N TRP A 95 2.88 -0.75 -0.43
CA TRP A 95 2.38 -2.12 -0.38
C TRP A 95 1.13 -2.19 0.47
N VAL A 96 -0.01 -2.36 -0.18
CA VAL A 96 -1.33 -2.37 0.45
C VAL A 96 -1.72 -3.81 0.79
N GLY A 97 -2.08 -4.04 2.06
CA GLY A 97 -2.51 -5.37 2.51
C GLY A 97 -1.40 -6.39 2.66
N ASP A 98 -0.15 -6.03 2.33
CA ASP A 98 0.97 -6.95 2.29
C ASP A 98 1.25 -7.64 3.64
N ALA A 99 1.27 -6.89 4.72
CA ALA A 99 1.55 -7.44 6.05
C ALA A 99 0.45 -8.43 6.51
N ASN A 100 -0.82 -8.09 6.24
CA ASN A 100 -1.94 -8.95 6.57
C ASN A 100 -1.92 -10.23 5.73
N ASP A 101 -1.61 -10.12 4.45
CA ASP A 101 -1.51 -11.26 3.55
C ASP A 101 -0.40 -12.21 3.99
N ARG A 102 0.73 -11.68 4.42
CA ARG A 102 1.84 -12.50 4.94
C ARG A 102 1.47 -13.20 6.22
N GLU A 103 0.80 -12.52 7.14
CA GLU A 103 0.33 -13.12 8.39
C GLU A 103 -0.70 -14.21 8.13
N ALA A 104 -1.63 -13.98 7.22
CA ALA A 104 -2.66 -14.96 6.86
C ALA A 104 -2.08 -16.20 6.18
N GLY A 105 -0.96 -16.06 5.48
CA GLY A 105 -0.31 -17.16 4.78
C GLY A 105 0.50 -18.10 5.66
N ARG A 106 0.58 -17.83 6.94
CA ARG A 106 1.33 -18.65 7.91
C ARG A 106 0.41 -19.66 8.63
#